data_fed8d4b3500ef6892001dc84e4ad5987
#
_entry.id   fed8d4b3500ef6892001dc84e4ad5987
#
_cell.length_a   1.000
_cell.length_b   1.000
_cell.length_c   1.000
_cell.angle_alpha   90.00
_cell.angle_beta   90.00
_cell.angle_gamma   90.00
#
_symmetry.space_group_name_H-M   'P 1'
#
loop_
_entity.id
_entity.type
_entity.pdbx_description
1 polymer ?
#
loop_
_entity_poly.entity_id
_entity_poly.type
_entity_poly.pdbx_seq_one_letter_code
_entity_poly.pdbx_strand_id
1 'polypeptide(L)'
;MKKNIVFLCMGLFFCTPIWAQGTCFLAYENQTVLKHEGDECNQRYAPESTFKIALSLMGFDSGILKDALHPEWPYKKEYELYLNVWKYPHNPRTWIRDSCVWYSQVLTQHLGMKRFKNYVTAFHYGNQDVTGDKGQDNGLTHAWLSSSLAISPTEQNKFLQKIVYKKLPVSKKAFTMTKDILYIQELAGGWKLYGKTGTGRQLSADKSKKLPLQHGWFVGWIEKDGRVVTFVNHIADSKEKATFASFRARNDALIKLHYLINELEK
;
A
#
# COMPACT_ATOMS: atom_id res chain seq x y z
N MET A 1 -13.13 75.38 5.99
CA MET A 1 -13.38 74.05 6.62
C MET A 1 -13.12 73.00 5.54
N LYS A 2 -11.94 72.35 5.57
CA LYS A 2 -11.62 71.23 4.63
C LYS A 2 -11.89 69.91 5.35
N LYS A 3 -12.84 69.11 4.84
CA LYS A 3 -13.13 67.76 5.35
C LYS A 3 -12.13 66.79 4.75
N ASN A 4 -11.28 66.19 5.59
CA ASN A 4 -10.43 65.07 5.22
C ASN A 4 -11.27 63.79 5.24
N ILE A 5 -11.42 63.13 4.07
CA ILE A 5 -12.01 61.81 3.97
C ILE A 5 -10.85 60.79 4.08
N VAL A 6 -10.84 60.01 5.15
CA VAL A 6 -9.90 58.89 5.32
C VAL A 6 -10.53 57.68 4.67
N PHE A 7 -9.91 57.22 3.60
CA PHE A 7 -10.24 55.91 2.95
C PHE A 7 -9.59 54.80 3.76
N LEU A 8 -10.41 54.02 4.46
CA LEU A 8 -9.99 52.82 5.14
C LEU A 8 -9.95 51.65 4.10
N CYS A 9 -8.75 51.32 3.57
CA CYS A 9 -8.55 50.17 2.73
C CYS A 9 -8.66 48.92 3.58
N MET A 10 -9.81 48.25 3.53
CA MET A 10 -10.06 46.94 4.12
C MET A 10 -9.42 45.88 3.21
N GLY A 11 -8.18 45.48 3.52
CA GLY A 11 -7.49 44.39 2.81
C GLY A 11 -8.15 43.06 3.10
N LEU A 12 -8.85 42.51 2.08
CA LEU A 12 -9.32 41.13 2.10
C LEU A 12 -8.11 40.19 2.01
N PHE A 13 -7.65 39.68 3.14
CA PHE A 13 -6.74 38.54 3.16
C PHE A 13 -7.48 37.32 2.61
N PHE A 14 -7.27 37.01 1.32
CA PHE A 14 -7.59 35.71 0.78
C PHE A 14 -6.65 34.68 1.44
N CYS A 15 -7.12 34.04 2.49
CA CYS A 15 -6.48 32.85 3.04
C CYS A 15 -6.65 31.73 2.01
N THR A 16 -5.67 31.56 1.12
CA THR A 16 -5.62 30.37 0.25
C THR A 16 -5.48 29.17 1.17
N PRO A 17 -6.33 28.14 1.07
CA PRO A 17 -6.16 26.96 1.86
C PRO A 17 -4.80 26.34 1.52
N ILE A 18 -3.90 26.33 2.48
CA ILE A 18 -2.67 25.54 2.40
C ILE A 18 -3.17 24.09 2.46
N TRP A 19 -3.24 23.42 1.32
CA TRP A 19 -3.52 22.00 1.25
C TRP A 19 -2.39 21.29 2.01
N ALA A 20 -2.68 20.88 3.22
CA ALA A 20 -1.77 20.08 4.01
C ALA A 20 -1.50 18.77 3.26
N GLN A 21 -0.28 18.24 3.37
CA GLN A 21 0.01 16.90 2.87
C GLN A 21 -0.86 15.92 3.65
N GLY A 22 -1.72 15.18 2.96
CA GLY A 22 -2.53 14.15 3.61
C GLY A 22 -1.63 13.04 4.16
N THR A 23 -1.80 12.68 5.41
CA THR A 23 -0.98 11.65 6.06
C THR A 23 -1.81 10.76 6.95
N CYS A 24 -1.37 9.51 7.12
CA CYS A 24 -1.88 8.62 8.14
C CYS A 24 -0.79 7.64 8.58
N PHE A 25 -0.53 7.57 9.88
CA PHE A 25 0.23 6.51 10.51
C PHE A 25 -0.61 5.81 11.57
N LEU A 26 -0.73 4.50 11.41
CA LEU A 26 -1.43 3.62 12.35
C LEU A 26 -0.48 2.53 12.85
N ALA A 27 -0.53 2.23 14.14
CA ALA A 27 0.12 1.05 14.72
C ALA A 27 -0.80 0.40 15.74
N TYR A 28 -0.95 -0.93 15.66
CA TYR A 28 -1.86 -1.70 16.52
C TYR A 28 -1.18 -2.97 17.02
N GLU A 29 -1.28 -3.23 18.31
CA GLU A 29 -0.99 -4.54 18.90
C GLU A 29 -2.32 -5.18 19.31
N ASN A 30 -2.64 -6.34 18.76
CA ASN A 30 -3.97 -6.95 18.88
C ASN A 30 -5.06 -5.96 18.41
N GLN A 31 -5.99 -5.59 19.29
CA GLN A 31 -7.03 -4.60 19.02
C GLN A 31 -6.71 -3.22 19.64
N THR A 32 -5.58 -3.11 20.34
CA THR A 32 -5.14 -1.88 21.00
C THR A 32 -4.47 -0.96 20.00
N VAL A 33 -4.93 0.29 19.96
CA VAL A 33 -4.31 1.36 19.19
C VAL A 33 -3.07 1.84 19.94
N LEU A 34 -1.89 1.67 19.35
CA LEU A 34 -0.64 2.21 19.90
C LEU A 34 -0.34 3.60 19.35
N LYS A 35 -0.59 3.79 18.05
CA LYS A 35 -0.44 5.09 17.38
C LYS A 35 -1.58 5.30 16.39
N HIS A 36 -2.07 6.55 16.33
CA HIS A 36 -3.04 7.03 15.34
C HIS A 36 -2.72 8.50 15.04
N GLU A 37 -2.06 8.76 13.94
CA GLU A 37 -1.59 10.08 13.55
C GLU A 37 -2.07 10.42 12.13
N GLY A 38 -2.43 11.69 11.91
CA GLY A 38 -2.88 12.20 10.62
C GLY A 38 -4.41 12.16 10.45
N ASP A 39 -4.87 12.82 9.41
CA ASP A 39 -6.28 13.14 9.15
C ASP A 39 -6.91 12.29 8.05
N GLU A 40 -6.09 11.62 7.21
CA GLU A 40 -6.56 10.83 6.07
C GLU A 40 -6.65 9.31 6.32
N CYS A 41 -6.74 8.88 7.57
CA CYS A 41 -6.75 7.47 7.92
C CYS A 41 -7.96 6.69 7.36
N ASN A 42 -9.03 7.38 7.01
CA ASN A 42 -10.23 6.79 6.42
C ASN A 42 -10.39 7.10 4.91
N GLN A 43 -9.51 7.92 4.33
CA GLN A 43 -9.53 8.22 2.90
C GLN A 43 -8.99 7.02 2.12
N ARG A 44 -9.70 6.59 1.09
CA ARG A 44 -9.29 5.47 0.24
C ARG A 44 -8.40 5.93 -0.90
N TYR A 45 -7.31 5.20 -1.11
CA TYR A 45 -6.37 5.32 -2.24
C TYR A 45 -6.14 3.96 -2.88
N ALA A 46 -5.66 3.94 -4.11
CA ALA A 46 -5.27 2.69 -4.75
C ALA A 46 -4.15 2.01 -3.93
N PRO A 47 -4.21 0.69 -3.70
CA PRO A 47 -3.22 0.00 -2.86
C PRO A 47 -1.86 -0.11 -3.52
N GLU A 48 -1.76 0.04 -4.81
CA GLU A 48 -0.53 -0.06 -5.58
C GLU A 48 0.21 -1.37 -5.30
N SER A 49 1.52 -1.30 -5.16
CA SER A 49 2.32 -2.50 -4.88
C SER A 49 2.10 -3.10 -3.49
N THR A 50 1.38 -2.46 -2.57
CA THR A 50 1.00 -3.11 -1.30
C THR A 50 -0.02 -4.23 -1.52
N PHE A 51 -0.78 -4.18 -2.62
CA PHE A 51 -1.69 -5.25 -3.02
C PHE A 51 -0.98 -6.58 -3.28
N LYS A 52 0.33 -6.58 -3.52
CA LYS A 52 1.14 -7.80 -3.62
C LYS A 52 1.06 -8.67 -2.37
N ILE A 53 0.74 -8.11 -1.20
CA ILE A 53 0.45 -8.88 0.02
C ILE A 53 -0.79 -9.76 -0.17
N ALA A 54 -1.87 -9.19 -0.68
CA ALA A 54 -3.09 -9.95 -1.00
C ALA A 54 -2.85 -10.96 -2.15
N LEU A 55 -2.15 -10.53 -3.19
CA LEU A 55 -1.82 -11.39 -4.34
C LEU A 55 -0.93 -12.58 -3.94
N SER A 56 -0.01 -12.42 -2.98
CA SER A 56 0.81 -13.54 -2.50
C SER A 56 -0.05 -14.58 -1.78
N LEU A 57 -0.99 -14.14 -0.92
CA LEU A 57 -1.96 -15.04 -0.30
C LEU A 57 -2.78 -15.80 -1.34
N MET A 58 -3.33 -15.10 -2.34
CA MET A 58 -4.10 -15.70 -3.44
C MET A 58 -3.26 -16.70 -4.24
N GLY A 59 -2.01 -16.33 -4.56
CA GLY A 59 -1.10 -17.15 -5.35
C GLY A 59 -0.69 -18.44 -4.65
N PHE A 60 -0.34 -18.36 -3.36
CA PHE A 60 0.03 -19.55 -2.58
C PHE A 60 -1.18 -20.43 -2.24
N ASP A 61 -2.33 -19.82 -1.96
CA ASP A 61 -3.55 -20.56 -1.65
C ASP A 61 -4.10 -21.31 -2.87
N SER A 62 -4.09 -20.68 -4.03
CA SER A 62 -4.50 -21.31 -5.30
C SER A 62 -3.49 -22.33 -5.83
N GLY A 63 -2.29 -22.42 -5.24
CA GLY A 63 -1.22 -23.30 -5.68
C GLY A 63 -0.50 -22.85 -6.96
N ILE A 64 -0.76 -21.64 -7.47
CA ILE A 64 0.01 -21.04 -8.58
C ILE A 64 1.44 -20.75 -8.13
N LEU A 65 1.60 -20.10 -6.96
CA LEU A 65 2.89 -19.99 -6.31
C LEU A 65 3.15 -21.24 -5.47
N LYS A 66 4.32 -21.86 -5.64
CA LYS A 66 4.66 -23.11 -4.96
C LYS A 66 5.43 -22.89 -3.67
N ASP A 67 6.43 -22.02 -3.74
CA ASP A 67 7.32 -21.61 -2.65
C ASP A 67 7.93 -20.23 -2.98
N ALA A 68 8.92 -19.81 -2.19
CA ALA A 68 9.56 -18.48 -2.36
C ALA A 68 10.34 -18.31 -3.67
N LEU A 69 10.68 -19.43 -4.35
CA LEU A 69 11.51 -19.42 -5.57
C LEU A 69 10.72 -19.90 -6.80
N HIS A 70 9.54 -20.49 -6.64
CA HIS A 70 8.78 -21.06 -7.74
C HIS A 70 7.31 -20.60 -7.78
N PRO A 71 6.78 -20.32 -9.01
CA PRO A 71 7.48 -20.38 -10.29
C PRO A 71 8.42 -19.21 -10.50
N GLU A 72 9.52 -19.43 -11.22
CA GLU A 72 10.28 -18.35 -11.82
C GLU A 72 9.75 -18.11 -13.23
N TRP A 73 9.27 -16.89 -13.50
CA TRP A 73 8.79 -16.49 -14.82
C TRP A 73 9.79 -15.57 -15.51
N PRO A 74 10.08 -15.78 -16.81
CA PRO A 74 10.93 -14.90 -17.58
C PRO A 74 10.22 -13.60 -17.94
N TYR A 75 10.99 -12.52 -18.06
CA TYR A 75 10.49 -11.27 -18.66
C TYR A 75 10.18 -11.50 -20.14
N LYS A 76 9.13 -10.89 -20.63
CA LYS A 76 8.77 -10.82 -22.05
C LYS A 76 8.65 -9.37 -22.49
N LYS A 77 9.01 -9.08 -23.76
CA LYS A 77 9.04 -7.70 -24.29
C LYS A 77 7.69 -6.98 -24.26
N GLU A 78 6.59 -7.72 -24.29
CA GLU A 78 5.23 -7.20 -24.20
C GLU A 78 4.80 -6.79 -22.78
N TYR A 79 5.60 -7.12 -21.75
CA TYR A 79 5.28 -6.74 -20.37
C TYR A 79 5.65 -5.29 -20.09
N GLU A 80 4.84 -4.63 -19.24
CA GLU A 80 5.13 -3.29 -18.77
C GLU A 80 6.45 -3.20 -18.05
N LEU A 81 7.27 -2.21 -18.39
CA LEU A 81 8.60 -2.02 -17.86
C LEU A 81 8.78 -0.61 -17.30
N TYR A 82 8.80 -0.49 -15.96
CA TYR A 82 9.08 0.78 -15.28
C TYR A 82 10.49 0.83 -14.68
N LEU A 83 11.08 -0.33 -14.35
CA LEU A 83 12.41 -0.44 -13.73
C LEU A 83 13.27 -1.44 -14.48
N ASN A 84 14.55 -1.12 -14.67
CA ASN A 84 15.49 -2.01 -15.38
C ASN A 84 15.62 -3.40 -14.75
N VAL A 85 15.50 -3.51 -13.41
CA VAL A 85 15.54 -4.79 -12.70
C VAL A 85 14.43 -5.75 -13.14
N TRP A 86 13.32 -5.24 -13.71
CA TRP A 86 12.21 -6.07 -14.18
C TRP A 86 12.49 -6.78 -15.52
N LYS A 87 13.60 -6.49 -16.18
CA LYS A 87 14.04 -7.21 -17.40
C LYS A 87 14.59 -8.62 -17.11
N TYR A 88 14.76 -8.96 -15.84
CA TYR A 88 15.25 -10.27 -15.43
C TYR A 88 14.08 -11.20 -15.04
N PRO A 89 14.29 -12.53 -15.04
CA PRO A 89 13.32 -13.46 -14.49
C PRO A 89 13.01 -13.14 -13.03
N HIS A 90 11.76 -13.34 -12.64
CA HIS A 90 11.32 -13.13 -11.26
C HIS A 90 10.63 -14.38 -10.72
N ASN A 91 10.92 -14.68 -9.47
CA ASN A 91 10.23 -15.64 -8.63
C ASN A 91 9.46 -14.90 -7.50
N PRO A 92 8.67 -15.57 -6.66
CA PRO A 92 7.88 -14.90 -5.63
C PRO A 92 8.70 -13.98 -4.71
N ARG A 93 9.93 -14.35 -4.33
CA ARG A 93 10.80 -13.54 -3.47
C ARG A 93 11.30 -12.28 -4.19
N THR A 94 11.84 -12.43 -5.40
CA THR A 94 12.33 -11.28 -6.19
C THR A 94 11.20 -10.40 -6.68
N TRP A 95 10.03 -10.95 -6.99
CA TRP A 95 8.80 -10.21 -7.28
C TRP A 95 8.42 -9.22 -6.17
N ILE A 96 8.40 -9.68 -4.91
CA ILE A 96 8.10 -8.82 -3.76
C ILE A 96 9.22 -7.81 -3.54
N ARG A 97 10.50 -8.25 -3.53
CA ARG A 97 11.68 -7.40 -3.32
C ARG A 97 11.75 -6.25 -4.32
N ASP A 98 11.64 -6.56 -5.60
CA ASP A 98 11.82 -5.61 -6.70
C ASP A 98 10.50 -4.94 -7.11
N SER A 99 9.40 -5.29 -6.42
CA SER A 99 8.05 -4.73 -6.65
C SER A 99 7.54 -4.91 -8.09
N CYS A 100 7.94 -6.00 -8.77
CA CYS A 100 7.69 -6.24 -10.18
C CYS A 100 6.18 -6.27 -10.50
N VAL A 101 5.73 -5.40 -11.42
CA VAL A 101 4.30 -5.29 -11.77
C VAL A 101 3.88 -6.41 -12.69
N TRP A 102 4.65 -6.68 -13.76
CA TRP A 102 4.27 -7.71 -14.73
C TRP A 102 4.11 -9.10 -14.08
N TYR A 103 4.90 -9.43 -13.06
CA TYR A 103 4.72 -10.69 -12.33
C TYR A 103 3.34 -10.77 -11.64
N SER A 104 2.89 -9.64 -11.06
CA SER A 104 1.53 -9.55 -10.50
C SER A 104 0.45 -9.77 -11.57
N GLN A 105 0.63 -9.17 -12.75
CA GLN A 105 -0.31 -9.27 -13.87
C GLN A 105 -0.37 -10.70 -14.42
N VAL A 106 0.77 -11.37 -14.56
CA VAL A 106 0.84 -12.80 -14.94
C VAL A 106 0.14 -13.66 -13.89
N LEU A 107 0.39 -13.42 -12.60
CA LEU A 107 -0.25 -14.15 -11.51
C LEU A 107 -1.78 -14.02 -11.56
N THR A 108 -2.32 -12.81 -11.73
CA THR A 108 -3.77 -12.59 -11.80
C THR A 108 -4.38 -13.19 -13.06
N GLN A 109 -3.66 -13.18 -14.18
CA GLN A 109 -4.10 -13.88 -15.40
C GLN A 109 -4.22 -15.41 -15.17
N HIS A 110 -3.26 -16.03 -14.46
CA HIS A 110 -3.37 -17.44 -14.06
C HIS A 110 -4.51 -17.72 -13.07
N LEU A 111 -4.85 -16.75 -12.20
CA LEU A 111 -6.01 -16.85 -11.31
C LEU A 111 -7.32 -16.80 -12.09
N GLY A 112 -7.40 -15.92 -13.08
CA GLY A 112 -8.62 -15.58 -13.80
C GLY A 112 -9.57 -14.71 -12.98
N MET A 113 -10.40 -13.90 -13.64
CA MET A 113 -11.26 -12.88 -13.03
C MET A 113 -12.17 -13.43 -11.93
N LYS A 114 -12.78 -14.60 -12.15
CA LYS A 114 -13.71 -15.20 -11.16
C LYS A 114 -13.03 -15.47 -9.83
N ARG A 115 -11.86 -16.13 -9.80
CA ARG A 115 -11.13 -16.42 -8.55
C ARG A 115 -10.55 -15.15 -7.95
N PHE A 116 -10.01 -14.24 -8.77
CA PHE A 116 -9.50 -12.95 -8.32
C PHE A 116 -10.55 -12.15 -7.56
N LYS A 117 -11.75 -11.97 -8.16
CA LYS A 117 -12.88 -11.28 -7.53
C LYS A 117 -13.33 -11.98 -6.24
N ASN A 118 -13.43 -13.31 -6.24
CA ASN A 118 -13.81 -14.09 -5.06
C ASN A 118 -12.86 -13.85 -3.88
N TYR A 119 -11.54 -13.84 -4.11
CA TYR A 119 -10.55 -13.55 -3.07
C TYR A 119 -10.67 -12.12 -2.54
N VAL A 120 -10.78 -11.13 -3.42
CA VAL A 120 -10.90 -9.71 -3.02
C VAL A 120 -12.15 -9.52 -2.13
N THR A 121 -13.27 -10.16 -2.50
CA THR A 121 -14.51 -10.16 -1.71
C THR A 121 -14.35 -10.89 -0.38
N ALA A 122 -13.78 -12.10 -0.38
CA ALA A 122 -13.58 -12.89 0.84
C ALA A 122 -12.61 -12.22 1.83
N PHE A 123 -11.66 -11.45 1.35
CA PHE A 123 -10.76 -10.66 2.18
C PHE A 123 -11.42 -9.38 2.71
N HIS A 124 -12.56 -8.96 2.16
CA HIS A 124 -13.18 -7.65 2.37
C HIS A 124 -12.16 -6.52 2.11
N TYR A 125 -11.46 -6.61 0.97
CA TYR A 125 -10.36 -5.72 0.67
C TYR A 125 -10.84 -4.37 0.11
N GLY A 126 -10.81 -3.33 0.92
CA GLY A 126 -11.20 -1.97 0.56
C GLY A 126 -12.60 -1.90 -0.07
N ASN A 127 -12.73 -1.21 -1.20
CA ASN A 127 -14.00 -1.06 -1.94
C ASN A 127 -14.37 -2.30 -2.78
N GLN A 128 -13.50 -3.30 -2.86
CA GLN A 128 -13.69 -4.55 -3.62
C GLN A 128 -13.94 -4.37 -5.13
N ASP A 129 -13.67 -3.19 -5.66
CA ASP A 129 -13.86 -2.86 -7.07
C ASP A 129 -12.66 -3.31 -7.90
N VAL A 130 -12.82 -4.35 -8.69
CA VAL A 130 -11.79 -4.93 -9.56
C VAL A 130 -12.11 -4.70 -11.05
N THR A 131 -12.88 -3.68 -11.38
CA THR A 131 -13.26 -3.38 -12.78
C THR A 131 -12.10 -2.84 -13.61
N GLY A 132 -11.10 -2.20 -12.99
CA GLY A 132 -9.96 -1.62 -13.70
C GLY A 132 -10.18 -0.15 -14.09
N ASP A 133 -9.45 0.30 -15.09
CA ASP A 133 -9.54 1.67 -15.57
C ASP A 133 -10.89 1.91 -16.26
N LYS A 134 -11.46 3.10 -16.04
CA LYS A 134 -12.77 3.47 -16.58
C LYS A 134 -12.82 3.29 -18.10
N GLY A 135 -13.76 2.48 -18.58
CA GLY A 135 -13.94 2.19 -20.00
C GLY A 135 -12.93 1.22 -20.60
N GLN A 136 -12.09 0.55 -19.76
CA GLN A 136 -11.15 -0.49 -20.17
C GLN A 136 -11.56 -1.84 -19.58
N ASP A 137 -11.33 -2.92 -20.31
CA ASP A 137 -11.49 -4.29 -19.79
C ASP A 137 -10.15 -4.81 -19.27
N ASN A 138 -9.58 -4.10 -18.28
CA ASN A 138 -8.25 -4.39 -17.76
C ASN A 138 -8.20 -4.65 -16.25
N GLY A 139 -9.34 -4.86 -15.61
CA GLY A 139 -9.44 -5.03 -14.14
C GLY A 139 -8.52 -6.12 -13.59
N LEU A 140 -8.36 -7.21 -14.34
CA LEU A 140 -7.50 -8.33 -13.94
C LEU A 140 -6.01 -7.97 -13.82
N THR A 141 -5.57 -6.92 -14.50
CA THR A 141 -4.15 -6.51 -14.55
C THR A 141 -3.89 -5.13 -13.97
N HIS A 142 -4.91 -4.27 -13.86
CA HIS A 142 -4.72 -2.86 -13.49
C HIS A 142 -5.56 -2.38 -12.31
N ALA A 143 -6.54 -3.14 -11.82
CA ALA A 143 -7.46 -2.67 -10.78
C ALA A 143 -6.77 -1.98 -9.60
N TRP A 144 -5.58 -2.43 -9.19
CA TRP A 144 -4.82 -1.91 -8.03
C TRP A 144 -3.80 -0.80 -8.37
N LEU A 145 -3.64 -0.43 -9.65
CA LEU A 145 -2.58 0.47 -10.16
C LEU A 145 -3.14 1.87 -10.46
N SER A 146 -3.42 2.67 -9.42
CA SER A 146 -4.09 3.98 -9.54
C SER A 146 -5.36 3.85 -10.40
N SER A 147 -6.25 2.91 -10.00
CA SER A 147 -7.43 2.53 -10.77
C SER A 147 -8.62 2.27 -9.84
N SER A 148 -9.49 1.31 -10.15
CA SER A 148 -10.77 1.10 -9.47
C SER A 148 -10.66 0.62 -8.02
N LEU A 149 -9.71 -0.27 -7.72
CA LEU A 149 -9.54 -0.83 -6.38
C LEU A 149 -8.90 0.21 -5.45
N ALA A 150 -9.56 0.49 -4.35
CA ALA A 150 -9.12 1.47 -3.37
C ALA A 150 -9.34 0.99 -1.94
N ILE A 151 -8.42 1.33 -1.05
CA ILE A 151 -8.43 0.94 0.37
C ILE A 151 -7.94 2.11 1.23
N SER A 152 -8.53 2.29 2.42
CA SER A 152 -8.04 3.29 3.37
C SER A 152 -6.95 2.72 4.28
N PRO A 153 -6.13 3.57 4.93
CA PRO A 153 -5.18 3.13 5.94
C PRO A 153 -5.81 2.29 7.05
N THR A 154 -6.99 2.68 7.53
CA THR A 154 -7.76 1.91 8.53
C THR A 154 -8.16 0.52 8.02
N GLU A 155 -8.66 0.43 6.79
CA GLU A 155 -9.02 -0.86 6.17
C GLU A 155 -7.78 -1.71 5.91
N GLN A 156 -6.68 -1.10 5.46
CA GLN A 156 -5.40 -1.78 5.24
C GLN A 156 -4.86 -2.39 6.55
N ASN A 157 -4.93 -1.65 7.67
CA ASN A 157 -4.53 -2.18 8.96
C ASN A 157 -5.41 -3.36 9.40
N LYS A 158 -6.74 -3.27 9.22
CA LYS A 158 -7.67 -4.38 9.49
C LYS A 158 -7.33 -5.62 8.64
N PHE A 159 -6.95 -5.43 7.38
CA PHE A 159 -6.50 -6.52 6.51
C PHE A 159 -5.22 -7.16 7.03
N LEU A 160 -4.21 -6.37 7.42
CA LEU A 160 -2.97 -6.88 8.02
C LEU A 160 -3.22 -7.66 9.31
N GLN A 161 -4.09 -7.16 10.19
CA GLN A 161 -4.49 -7.89 11.40
C GLN A 161 -5.10 -9.27 11.07
N LYS A 162 -5.96 -9.34 10.04
CA LYS A 162 -6.50 -10.64 9.58
C LYS A 162 -5.39 -11.59 9.11
N ILE A 163 -4.30 -11.07 8.54
CA ILE A 163 -3.14 -11.88 8.12
C ILE A 163 -2.38 -12.41 9.33
N VAL A 164 -1.94 -11.53 10.22
CA VAL A 164 -1.08 -11.91 11.35
C VAL A 164 -1.79 -12.84 12.32
N TYR A 165 -3.13 -12.70 12.47
CA TYR A 165 -3.98 -13.60 13.27
C TYR A 165 -4.61 -14.74 12.48
N LYS A 166 -4.22 -14.96 11.22
CA LYS A 166 -4.69 -16.06 10.35
C LYS A 166 -6.20 -16.16 10.24
N LYS A 167 -6.89 -15.01 10.12
CA LYS A 167 -8.37 -14.92 10.08
C LYS A 167 -8.92 -14.82 8.64
N LEU A 168 -8.09 -14.91 7.61
CA LEU A 168 -8.53 -14.96 6.21
C LEU A 168 -8.81 -16.41 5.79
N PRO A 169 -9.77 -16.64 4.87
CA PRO A 169 -10.13 -17.97 4.40
C PRO A 169 -9.12 -18.49 3.35
N VAL A 170 -7.90 -18.70 3.79
CA VAL A 170 -6.80 -19.26 2.99
C VAL A 170 -6.02 -20.30 3.79
N SER A 171 -5.27 -21.15 3.11
CA SER A 171 -4.50 -22.23 3.69
C SER A 171 -3.39 -21.72 4.63
N LYS A 172 -2.99 -22.56 5.60
CA LYS A 172 -1.83 -22.28 6.49
C LYS A 172 -0.57 -22.02 5.69
N LYS A 173 -0.39 -22.75 4.57
CA LYS A 173 0.73 -22.55 3.62
C LYS A 173 0.74 -21.13 3.06
N ALA A 174 -0.41 -20.60 2.65
CA ALA A 174 -0.50 -19.24 2.11
C ALA A 174 -0.01 -18.20 3.12
N PHE A 175 -0.42 -18.28 4.38
CA PHE A 175 0.10 -17.38 5.44
C PHE A 175 1.62 -17.50 5.63
N THR A 176 2.12 -18.72 5.75
CA THR A 176 3.55 -18.98 6.03
C THR A 176 4.43 -18.49 4.88
N MET A 177 4.08 -18.82 3.64
CA MET A 177 4.86 -18.43 2.46
C MET A 177 4.76 -16.93 2.17
N THR A 178 3.59 -16.32 2.38
CA THR A 178 3.43 -14.86 2.26
C THR A 178 4.30 -14.14 3.29
N LYS A 179 4.29 -14.57 4.56
CA LYS A 179 5.16 -14.02 5.58
C LYS A 179 6.64 -14.14 5.20
N ASP A 180 7.08 -15.31 4.72
CA ASP A 180 8.46 -15.57 4.34
C ASP A 180 8.97 -14.58 3.27
N ILE A 181 8.20 -14.34 2.22
CA ILE A 181 8.60 -13.44 1.13
C ILE A 181 8.44 -11.95 1.48
N LEU A 182 7.71 -11.60 2.53
CA LEU A 182 7.53 -10.22 3.01
C LEU A 182 8.57 -9.79 4.05
N TYR A 183 9.45 -10.69 4.51
CA TYR A 183 10.52 -10.34 5.43
C TYR A 183 11.48 -9.32 4.80
N ILE A 184 11.79 -8.27 5.57
CA ILE A 184 12.65 -7.17 5.11
C ILE A 184 13.99 -7.21 5.86
N GLN A 185 13.94 -7.10 7.18
CA GLN A 185 15.14 -7.02 8.04
C GLN A 185 14.78 -7.17 9.52
N GLU A 186 15.80 -7.26 10.35
CA GLU A 186 15.67 -7.08 11.79
C GLU A 186 15.88 -5.60 12.14
N LEU A 187 15.09 -5.11 13.10
CA LEU A 187 15.19 -3.78 13.70
C LEU A 187 15.85 -3.86 15.08
N ALA A 188 16.05 -2.69 15.72
CA ALA A 188 16.55 -2.62 17.07
C ALA A 188 15.74 -3.51 18.04
N GLY A 189 16.42 -4.08 19.03
CA GLY A 189 15.81 -4.94 20.03
C GLY A 189 15.39 -6.33 19.52
N GLY A 190 15.79 -6.74 18.31
CA GLY A 190 15.45 -8.06 17.75
C GLY A 190 14.06 -8.14 17.10
N TRP A 191 13.39 -7.00 16.86
CA TRP A 191 12.12 -6.95 16.15
C TRP A 191 12.29 -7.25 14.66
N LYS A 192 11.60 -8.25 14.14
CA LYS A 192 11.59 -8.60 12.72
C LYS A 192 10.56 -7.79 11.96
N LEU A 193 10.98 -7.12 10.89
CA LEU A 193 10.13 -6.28 10.04
C LEU A 193 9.68 -7.04 8.80
N TYR A 194 8.38 -7.03 8.56
CA TYR A 194 7.71 -7.55 7.38
C TYR A 194 6.86 -6.46 6.75
N GLY A 195 6.85 -6.35 5.43
CA GLY A 195 6.00 -5.34 4.81
C GLY A 195 6.20 -5.15 3.33
N LYS A 196 5.47 -4.17 2.80
CA LYS A 196 5.49 -3.81 1.39
C LYS A 196 5.26 -2.32 1.19
N THR A 197 6.01 -1.74 0.27
CA THR A 197 5.83 -0.37 -0.22
C THR A 197 4.90 -0.32 -1.43
N GLY A 198 4.29 0.84 -1.67
CA GLY A 198 3.53 1.11 -2.89
C GLY A 198 3.60 2.59 -3.26
N THR A 199 3.76 2.92 -4.53
CA THR A 199 3.67 4.29 -5.05
C THR A 199 2.70 4.31 -6.21
N GLY A 200 1.84 5.31 -6.25
CA GLY A 200 0.95 5.57 -7.36
C GLY A 200 0.65 7.04 -7.56
N ARG A 201 -0.20 7.30 -8.54
CA ARG A 201 -0.73 8.63 -8.81
C ARG A 201 -2.08 8.79 -8.11
N GLN A 202 -2.31 9.98 -7.57
CA GLN A 202 -3.64 10.33 -7.12
C GLN A 202 -4.57 10.43 -8.33
N LEU A 203 -5.85 10.15 -8.11
CA LEU A 203 -6.87 10.25 -9.16
C LEU A 203 -7.65 11.56 -9.00
N SER A 204 -8.16 12.09 -10.13
CA SER A 204 -9.18 13.12 -10.09
C SER A 204 -10.45 12.64 -9.34
N ALA A 205 -11.28 13.55 -8.85
CA ALA A 205 -12.47 13.21 -8.08
C ALA A 205 -13.41 12.23 -8.81
N ASP A 206 -13.52 12.35 -10.13
CA ASP A 206 -14.31 11.47 -11.00
C ASP A 206 -13.56 10.20 -11.44
N LYS A 207 -12.29 10.03 -10.97
CA LYS A 207 -11.38 8.92 -11.28
C LYS A 207 -11.05 8.76 -12.78
N SER A 208 -11.28 9.77 -13.59
CA SER A 208 -11.04 9.71 -15.03
C SER A 208 -9.58 10.00 -15.41
N LYS A 209 -8.80 10.64 -14.51
CA LYS A 209 -7.43 11.08 -14.80
C LYS A 209 -6.49 10.78 -13.64
N LYS A 210 -5.27 10.36 -13.97
CA LYS A 210 -4.14 10.28 -13.03
C LYS A 210 -3.52 11.67 -12.92
N LEU A 211 -3.49 12.21 -11.70
CA LEU A 211 -2.90 13.52 -11.41
C LEU A 211 -1.36 13.41 -11.38
N PRO A 212 -0.61 14.51 -11.53
CA PRO A 212 0.84 14.51 -11.37
C PRO A 212 1.26 14.26 -9.89
N LEU A 213 0.34 14.37 -8.95
CA LEU A 213 0.56 14.16 -7.53
C LEU A 213 0.68 12.67 -7.21
N GLN A 214 1.67 12.32 -6.38
CA GLN A 214 1.88 10.96 -5.93
C GLN A 214 1.16 10.71 -4.60
N HIS A 215 0.90 9.44 -4.32
CA HIS A 215 0.67 8.94 -2.98
C HIS A 215 1.55 7.70 -2.74
N GLY A 216 1.85 7.43 -1.48
CA GLY A 216 2.79 6.38 -1.12
C GLY A 216 2.39 5.63 0.13
N TRP A 217 2.64 4.33 0.11
CA TRP A 217 2.39 3.39 1.18
C TRP A 217 3.67 2.75 1.69
N PHE A 218 3.73 2.53 2.98
CA PHE A 218 4.51 1.45 3.58
C PHE A 218 3.68 0.78 4.66
N VAL A 219 3.39 -0.51 4.48
CA VAL A 219 2.47 -1.26 5.33
C VAL A 219 3.06 -2.62 5.69
N GLY A 220 2.73 -3.11 6.88
CA GLY A 220 3.26 -4.39 7.33
C GLY A 220 3.09 -4.62 8.83
N TRP A 221 4.01 -5.36 9.40
CA TRP A 221 4.07 -5.62 10.84
C TRP A 221 5.51 -5.81 11.31
N ILE A 222 5.70 -5.60 12.59
CA ILE A 222 6.90 -6.01 13.32
C ILE A 222 6.51 -7.12 14.32
N GLU A 223 7.43 -8.06 14.57
CA GLU A 223 7.21 -9.12 15.54
C GLU A 223 8.45 -9.46 16.35
N LYS A 224 8.25 -9.78 17.62
CA LYS A 224 9.27 -10.26 18.56
C LYS A 224 8.60 -11.06 19.68
N ASP A 225 9.13 -12.22 20.02
CA ASP A 225 8.73 -13.05 21.18
C ASP A 225 7.21 -13.28 21.31
N GLY A 226 6.55 -13.54 20.16
CA GLY A 226 5.11 -13.74 20.09
C GLY A 226 4.27 -12.45 20.06
N ARG A 227 4.86 -11.28 20.30
CA ARG A 227 4.22 -9.99 20.11
C ARG A 227 4.20 -9.63 18.63
N VAL A 228 3.10 -9.03 18.16
CA VAL A 228 2.94 -8.58 16.77
C VAL A 228 2.28 -7.22 16.75
N VAL A 229 2.95 -6.25 16.13
CA VAL A 229 2.42 -4.90 15.92
C VAL A 229 2.24 -4.66 14.41
N THR A 230 0.99 -4.52 13.97
CA THR A 230 0.69 -4.12 12.58
C THR A 230 0.82 -2.62 12.42
N PHE A 231 1.34 -2.16 11.28
CA PHE A 231 1.43 -0.74 11.00
C PHE A 231 1.04 -0.41 9.55
N VAL A 232 0.55 0.80 9.37
CA VAL A 232 0.28 1.40 8.06
C VAL A 232 0.81 2.81 8.08
N ASN A 233 1.62 3.18 7.10
CA ASN A 233 2.00 4.56 6.85
C ASN A 233 1.62 4.94 5.42
N HIS A 234 0.82 5.99 5.30
CA HIS A 234 0.37 6.54 4.03
C HIS A 234 0.64 8.03 3.97
N ILE A 235 1.07 8.49 2.80
CA ILE A 235 1.24 9.92 2.48
C ILE A 235 0.59 10.22 1.12
N ALA A 236 -0.08 11.37 1.02
CA ALA A 236 -0.60 11.91 -0.23
C ALA A 236 -0.02 13.30 -0.48
N ASP A 237 0.60 13.51 -1.63
CA ASP A 237 1.28 14.75 -1.95
C ASP A 237 0.30 15.88 -2.28
N SER A 238 0.53 17.07 -1.75
CA SER A 238 -0.14 18.32 -2.12
C SER A 238 0.57 19.07 -3.25
N LYS A 239 1.81 18.66 -3.59
CA LYS A 239 2.61 19.20 -4.70
C LYS A 239 3.50 18.10 -5.29
N GLU A 240 3.91 18.26 -6.55
CA GLU A 240 4.81 17.31 -7.20
C GLU A 240 6.15 17.18 -6.46
N LYS A 241 6.65 15.96 -6.35
CA LYS A 241 7.94 15.62 -5.76
C LYS A 241 8.70 14.64 -6.65
N ALA A 242 10.02 14.83 -6.79
CA ALA A 242 10.86 14.00 -7.63
C ALA A 242 11.08 12.58 -7.05
N THR A 243 11.11 12.45 -5.72
CA THR A 243 11.30 11.16 -5.06
C THR A 243 10.01 10.37 -4.95
N PHE A 244 10.08 9.05 -5.13
CA PHE A 244 8.93 8.19 -4.99
C PHE A 244 8.28 8.33 -3.59
N ALA A 245 6.95 8.47 -3.61
CA ALA A 245 6.17 8.62 -2.38
C ALA A 245 6.36 7.42 -1.43
N SER A 246 6.51 6.20 -1.96
CA SER A 246 6.74 5.00 -1.14
C SER A 246 8.06 5.02 -0.37
N PHE A 247 9.12 5.61 -0.93
CA PHE A 247 10.40 5.74 -0.21
C PHE A 247 10.27 6.70 0.96
N ARG A 248 9.55 7.81 0.75
CA ARG A 248 9.26 8.80 1.80
C ARG A 248 8.37 8.20 2.89
N ALA A 249 7.31 7.47 2.50
CA ALA A 249 6.44 6.76 3.44
C ALA A 249 7.21 5.70 4.25
N ARG A 250 8.14 4.95 3.60
CA ARG A 250 8.97 3.97 4.30
C ARG A 250 9.92 4.63 5.30
N ASN A 251 10.62 5.69 4.89
CA ASN A 251 11.56 6.37 5.76
C ASN A 251 10.86 6.97 6.99
N ASP A 252 9.72 7.62 6.80
CA ASP A 252 8.90 8.15 7.90
C ASP A 252 8.42 7.04 8.85
N ALA A 253 7.92 5.93 8.29
CA ALA A 253 7.50 4.79 9.08
C ALA A 253 8.63 4.17 9.90
N LEU A 254 9.84 4.04 9.34
CA LEU A 254 10.98 3.48 10.06
C LEU A 254 11.39 4.34 11.25
N ILE A 255 11.31 5.67 11.12
CA ILE A 255 11.54 6.61 12.22
C ILE A 255 10.48 6.40 13.31
N LYS A 256 9.20 6.36 12.95
CA LYS A 256 8.08 6.17 13.88
C LYS A 256 8.14 4.81 14.58
N LEU A 257 8.48 3.75 13.84
CA LEU A 257 8.66 2.40 14.39
C LEU A 257 9.85 2.35 15.38
N HIS A 258 10.94 3.07 15.12
CA HIS A 258 12.06 3.16 16.05
C HIS A 258 11.61 3.74 17.40
N TYR A 259 10.87 4.85 17.40
CA TYR A 259 10.34 5.43 18.63
C TYR A 259 9.33 4.51 19.32
N LEU A 260 8.43 3.88 18.55
CA LEU A 260 7.46 2.95 19.08
C LEU A 260 8.12 1.73 19.74
N ILE A 261 9.15 1.13 19.12
CA ILE A 261 9.92 0.04 19.72
C ILE A 261 10.52 0.45 21.05
N ASN A 262 11.12 1.63 21.14
CA ASN A 262 11.67 2.15 22.40
C ASN A 262 10.61 2.32 23.50
N GLU A 263 9.36 2.61 23.14
CA GLU A 263 8.24 2.64 24.11
C GLU A 263 7.81 1.23 24.54
N LEU A 264 7.85 0.25 23.63
CA LEU A 264 7.44 -1.14 23.89
C LEU A 264 8.45 -1.94 24.70
N GLU A 265 9.70 -1.50 24.77
CA GLU A 265 10.81 -2.17 25.50
C GLU A 265 11.01 -1.60 26.92
N LYS A 266 10.27 -0.55 27.29
CA LYS A 266 10.23 0.00 28.67
C LYS A 266 9.28 -0.77 29.57
#